data_b637f7aff634af9a04efc6a52386a9d7
#
_entry.id   b637f7aff634af9a04efc6a52386a9d7
#
_cell.length_a   1.000
_cell.length_b   1.000
_cell.length_c   1.000
_cell.angle_alpha   90.00
_cell.angle_beta   90.00
_cell.angle_gamma   90.00
#
_symmetry.space_group_name_H-M   'P 1'
#
loop_
_entity.id
_entity.type
_entity.pdbx_description
1 polymer ?
#
loop_
_entity_poly.entity_id
_entity_poly.type
_entity_poly.pdbx_seq_one_letter_code
_entity_poly.pdbx_strand_id
1 'polypeptide(L)'
;MYKDKEGLLSEKALISKEGNTISSAVWLTLEKDKTKDDYQMYLYQKRGKQGTVKKEKLRIQASAEKEKTTVLKRYEELGGSEIKKAIVETFYDNSSLYEGYVYQGSQQYQKVEFGDCDVVIPIVKITGTNRQNDTIKVIGQFYWYGFSLSGKTLYEAQSGGGVAVMFLKKDSDGYQVKKVVRPRDGGLLQKDLVKLYGSDGKAVSDVLGDSLTDEVVKTLRTYVKQNQLDIKYYKAFGWDPERIDK
;
A
#
# COMPACT_ATOMS: atom_id res chain seq x y z
N MET A 1 -26.63 3.13 -6.40
CA MET A 1 -27.06 1.76 -6.02
C MET A 1 -28.49 1.57 -6.52
N TYR A 2 -28.69 0.74 -7.52
CA TYR A 2 -30.04 0.43 -8.04
C TYR A 2 -30.49 -0.89 -7.40
N LYS A 3 -31.60 -0.86 -6.67
CA LYS A 3 -32.31 -2.09 -6.28
C LYS A 3 -33.33 -2.40 -7.37
N ASP A 4 -33.26 -3.58 -7.97
CA ASP A 4 -34.35 -4.08 -8.75
C ASP A 4 -35.48 -4.64 -7.85
N LYS A 5 -36.56 -5.00 -8.46
CA LYS A 5 -37.77 -5.54 -7.74
C LYS A 5 -37.46 -6.86 -6.99
N GLU A 6 -36.30 -7.50 -7.23
CA GLU A 6 -35.89 -8.77 -6.61
C GLU A 6 -34.79 -8.59 -5.56
N GLY A 7 -34.34 -7.34 -5.29
CA GLY A 7 -33.38 -7.03 -4.25
C GLY A 7 -31.92 -7.22 -4.64
N LEU A 8 -31.62 -7.42 -5.92
CA LEU A 8 -30.27 -7.56 -6.44
C LEU A 8 -29.60 -6.22 -6.65
N LEU A 9 -28.33 -6.11 -6.25
CA LEU A 9 -27.52 -4.89 -6.35
C LEU A 9 -26.70 -4.90 -7.64
N SER A 10 -26.84 -3.85 -8.47
CA SER A 10 -25.89 -3.61 -9.57
C SER A 10 -24.74 -2.72 -9.06
N GLU A 11 -23.52 -3.24 -9.01
CA GLU A 11 -22.42 -2.52 -8.36
C GLU A 11 -21.72 -1.47 -9.22
N LYS A 12 -21.76 -1.51 -10.54
CA LYS A 12 -21.20 -0.43 -11.39
C LYS A 12 -21.89 -0.36 -12.73
N ALA A 13 -22.50 0.77 -13.04
CA ALA A 13 -22.92 1.12 -14.39
C ALA A 13 -21.97 2.21 -14.96
N LEU A 14 -21.33 1.94 -16.09
CA LEU A 14 -20.67 2.95 -16.89
C LEU A 14 -21.72 3.58 -17.82
N ILE A 15 -22.09 4.80 -17.53
CA ILE A 15 -23.16 5.51 -18.24
C ILE A 15 -22.54 6.70 -18.98
N SER A 16 -22.69 6.72 -20.28
CA SER A 16 -22.39 7.90 -21.10
C SER A 16 -23.68 8.62 -21.44
N LYS A 17 -23.71 9.95 -21.27
CA LYS A 17 -24.88 10.79 -21.52
C LYS A 17 -24.56 11.81 -22.62
N GLU A 18 -25.54 12.06 -23.47
CA GLU A 18 -25.57 13.22 -24.38
C GLU A 18 -26.81 14.04 -24.02
N GLY A 19 -26.59 15.19 -23.37
CA GLY A 19 -27.67 15.95 -22.76
C GLY A 19 -28.36 15.13 -21.66
N ASN A 20 -29.70 15.03 -21.71
CA ASN A 20 -30.50 14.25 -20.76
C ASN A 20 -30.71 12.79 -21.18
N THR A 21 -30.12 12.33 -22.29
CA THR A 21 -30.34 10.97 -22.82
C THR A 21 -29.13 10.10 -22.60
N ILE A 22 -29.32 8.88 -22.10
CA ILE A 22 -28.27 7.88 -21.98
C ILE A 22 -27.88 7.40 -23.37
N SER A 23 -26.65 7.69 -23.80
CA SER A 23 -26.12 7.29 -25.11
C SER A 23 -25.53 5.88 -25.09
N SER A 24 -24.94 5.48 -23.97
CA SER A 24 -24.46 4.09 -23.77
C SER A 24 -24.49 3.72 -22.29
N ALA A 25 -24.67 2.45 -21.99
CA ALA A 25 -24.59 1.92 -20.63
C ALA A 25 -24.05 0.49 -20.66
N VAL A 26 -23.21 0.17 -19.69
CA VAL A 26 -22.73 -1.19 -19.43
C VAL A 26 -22.89 -1.44 -17.94
N TRP A 27 -23.56 -2.53 -17.58
CA TRP A 27 -23.72 -2.91 -16.18
C TRP A 27 -23.75 -4.42 -15.99
N LEU A 28 -23.41 -4.86 -14.80
CA LEU A 28 -23.44 -6.25 -14.37
C LEU A 28 -24.61 -6.47 -13.40
N THR A 29 -25.26 -7.59 -13.51
CA THR A 29 -26.28 -8.04 -12.58
C THR A 29 -26.07 -9.49 -12.18
N LEU A 30 -26.34 -9.80 -10.90
CA LEU A 30 -26.52 -11.15 -10.41
C LEU A 30 -28.02 -11.44 -10.42
N GLU A 31 -28.43 -12.47 -11.15
CA GLU A 31 -29.81 -12.93 -11.18
C GLU A 31 -29.89 -14.34 -10.57
N LYS A 32 -30.85 -14.55 -9.69
CA LYS A 32 -31.10 -15.88 -9.11
C LYS A 32 -31.61 -16.82 -10.21
N ASP A 33 -30.97 -17.98 -10.36
CA ASP A 33 -31.47 -19.03 -11.24
C ASP A 33 -32.73 -19.64 -10.60
N LYS A 34 -33.88 -19.54 -11.30
CA LYS A 34 -35.16 -20.05 -10.79
C LYS A 34 -35.24 -21.58 -10.69
N THR A 35 -34.29 -22.27 -11.32
CA THR A 35 -34.23 -23.74 -11.36
C THR A 35 -33.21 -24.36 -10.45
N LYS A 36 -32.27 -23.55 -9.96
CA LYS A 36 -31.17 -23.95 -9.10
C LYS A 36 -31.02 -22.92 -7.98
N ASP A 37 -30.60 -23.33 -6.80
CA ASP A 37 -30.32 -22.39 -5.73
C ASP A 37 -28.95 -21.75 -5.94
N ASP A 38 -28.81 -21.05 -7.06
CA ASP A 38 -27.56 -20.47 -7.55
C ASP A 38 -27.83 -19.11 -8.18
N TYR A 39 -26.79 -18.28 -8.30
CA TYR A 39 -26.85 -16.98 -8.94
C TYR A 39 -26.06 -16.98 -10.25
N GLN A 40 -26.65 -16.34 -11.26
CA GLN A 40 -26.03 -16.19 -12.56
C GLN A 40 -25.69 -14.73 -12.81
N MET A 41 -24.45 -14.46 -13.22
CA MET A 41 -24.02 -13.13 -13.61
C MET A 41 -24.32 -12.85 -15.07
N TYR A 42 -24.83 -11.66 -15.34
CA TYR A 42 -25.13 -11.18 -16.68
C TYR A 42 -24.49 -9.82 -16.92
N LEU A 43 -23.90 -9.64 -18.10
CA LEU A 43 -23.46 -8.37 -18.63
C LEU A 43 -24.55 -7.79 -19.51
N TYR A 44 -24.96 -6.57 -19.21
CA TYR A 44 -25.88 -5.81 -20.02
C TYR A 44 -25.15 -4.68 -20.73
N GLN A 45 -25.42 -4.51 -22.02
CA GLN A 45 -24.84 -3.43 -22.81
C GLN A 45 -25.92 -2.74 -23.64
N LYS A 46 -25.94 -1.41 -23.57
CA LYS A 46 -26.73 -0.56 -24.45
C LYS A 46 -25.79 0.35 -25.22
N ARG A 47 -25.90 0.38 -26.54
CA ARG A 47 -25.12 1.29 -27.41
C ARG A 47 -26.06 2.17 -28.21
N GLY A 48 -25.84 3.50 -28.12
CA GLY A 48 -26.66 4.51 -28.82
C GLY A 48 -28.03 4.79 -28.17
N LYS A 49 -28.61 5.92 -28.52
CA LYS A 49 -29.86 6.42 -27.94
C LYS A 49 -31.05 5.48 -28.19
N GLN A 50 -31.10 4.84 -29.34
CA GLN A 50 -32.15 3.90 -29.74
C GLN A 50 -31.73 2.44 -29.69
N GLY A 51 -30.52 2.17 -29.15
CA GLY A 51 -29.97 0.81 -29.10
C GLY A 51 -30.75 -0.10 -28.19
N THR A 52 -30.93 -1.35 -28.64
CA THR A 52 -31.47 -2.43 -27.79
C THR A 52 -30.45 -2.83 -26.74
N VAL A 53 -30.95 -3.22 -25.58
CA VAL A 53 -30.10 -3.78 -24.52
C VAL A 53 -29.70 -5.21 -24.92
N LYS A 54 -28.41 -5.48 -25.04
CA LYS A 54 -27.89 -6.85 -25.18
C LYS A 54 -27.62 -7.42 -23.80
N LYS A 55 -28.10 -8.62 -23.55
CA LYS A 55 -27.87 -9.40 -22.32
C LYS A 55 -26.96 -10.56 -22.68
N GLU A 56 -25.82 -10.68 -22.02
CA GLU A 56 -24.87 -11.76 -22.21
C GLU A 56 -24.66 -12.49 -20.88
N LYS A 57 -24.82 -13.81 -20.90
CA LYS A 57 -24.53 -14.65 -19.74
C LYS A 57 -23.03 -14.79 -19.58
N LEU A 58 -22.47 -14.31 -18.47
CA LEU A 58 -21.08 -14.51 -18.15
C LEU A 58 -20.90 -15.91 -17.54
N ARG A 59 -20.08 -16.73 -18.15
CA ARG A 59 -19.60 -17.96 -17.52
C ARG A 59 -18.50 -17.58 -16.56
N ILE A 60 -18.82 -17.50 -15.28
CA ILE A 60 -17.81 -17.51 -14.24
C ILE A 60 -17.30 -18.96 -14.21
N GLN A 61 -16.15 -19.22 -14.81
CA GLN A 61 -15.38 -20.37 -14.40
C GLN A 61 -14.82 -20.03 -13.03
N ALA A 62 -15.57 -20.33 -11.99
CA ALA A 62 -14.97 -20.57 -10.70
C ALA A 62 -14.10 -21.80 -10.91
N SER A 63 -12.83 -21.61 -11.19
CA SER A 63 -11.87 -22.66 -10.99
C SER A 63 -11.93 -22.94 -9.49
N ALA A 64 -12.58 -24.05 -9.15
CA ALA A 64 -12.49 -24.62 -7.81
C ALA A 64 -11.11 -25.28 -7.65
N GLU A 65 -10.02 -24.61 -8.06
CA GLU A 65 -8.76 -24.77 -7.42
C GLU A 65 -9.02 -24.28 -5.99
N LYS A 66 -9.00 -25.22 -5.04
CA LYS A 66 -8.78 -24.88 -3.64
C LYS A 66 -7.52 -24.01 -3.63
N GLU A 67 -7.70 -22.69 -3.75
CA GLU A 67 -6.62 -21.77 -3.49
C GLU A 67 -6.13 -22.16 -2.12
N LYS A 68 -4.92 -22.74 -2.09
CA LYS A 68 -4.18 -22.88 -0.85
C LYS A 68 -4.12 -21.47 -0.32
N THR A 69 -4.90 -21.17 0.72
CA THR A 69 -4.91 -19.85 1.33
C THR A 69 -3.47 -19.57 1.74
N THR A 70 -2.80 -18.75 0.95
CA THR A 70 -1.41 -18.38 1.21
C THR A 70 -1.42 -17.52 2.45
N VAL A 71 -0.93 -18.05 3.56
CA VAL A 71 -0.82 -17.30 4.82
C VAL A 71 0.34 -16.33 4.66
N LEU A 72 0.01 -15.05 4.52
CA LEU A 72 1.00 -13.97 4.47
C LEU A 72 1.45 -13.63 5.90
N LYS A 73 2.77 -13.75 6.15
CA LYS A 73 3.39 -13.41 7.42
C LYS A 73 3.87 -11.97 7.40
N ARG A 74 4.13 -11.39 8.57
CA ARG A 74 4.79 -10.08 8.64
C ARG A 74 6.18 -10.13 8.02
N TYR A 75 6.64 -9.02 7.46
CA TYR A 75 8.00 -8.88 6.97
C TYR A 75 9.00 -8.79 8.13
N GLU A 76 10.14 -9.45 7.98
CA GLU A 76 11.26 -9.37 8.91
C GLU A 76 12.51 -8.89 8.16
N GLU A 77 13.23 -7.92 8.72
CA GLU A 77 14.49 -7.44 8.16
C GLU A 77 15.63 -8.37 8.60
N LEU A 78 16.03 -9.29 7.74
CA LEU A 78 17.06 -10.30 8.06
C LEU A 78 18.48 -9.89 7.64
N GLY A 79 18.63 -8.99 6.68
CA GLY A 79 19.92 -8.69 6.07
C GLY A 79 20.41 -7.25 6.27
N GLY A 80 19.61 -6.40 6.92
CA GLY A 80 19.92 -5.01 7.16
C GLY A 80 20.75 -4.77 8.43
N SER A 81 21.08 -3.49 8.65
CA SER A 81 21.70 -3.08 9.92
C SER A 81 20.71 -3.26 11.08
N GLU A 82 21.24 -3.44 12.31
CA GLU A 82 20.43 -3.49 13.53
C GLU A 82 19.49 -2.26 13.68
N ILE A 83 19.94 -1.10 13.17
CA ILE A 83 19.13 0.11 13.12
C ILE A 83 17.90 -0.08 12.22
N LYS A 84 18.10 -0.61 10.99
CA LYS A 84 16.99 -0.87 10.06
C LYS A 84 16.03 -1.91 10.62
N LYS A 85 16.56 -2.97 11.23
CA LYS A 85 15.76 -3.99 11.92
C LYS A 85 14.88 -3.36 13.01
N ALA A 86 15.45 -2.56 13.90
CA ALA A 86 14.71 -1.88 14.96
C ALA A 86 13.60 -0.96 14.42
N ILE A 87 13.85 -0.26 13.30
CA ILE A 87 12.85 0.57 12.65
C ILE A 87 11.69 -0.28 12.11
N VAL A 88 11.99 -1.40 11.43
CA VAL A 88 10.97 -2.34 10.91
C VAL A 88 10.15 -2.94 12.06
N GLU A 89 10.79 -3.39 13.14
CA GLU A 89 10.11 -3.92 14.31
C GLU A 89 9.20 -2.88 14.97
N THR A 90 9.68 -1.65 15.11
CA THR A 90 8.89 -0.53 15.65
C THR A 90 7.60 -0.29 14.88
N PHE A 91 7.61 -0.52 13.57
CA PHE A 91 6.40 -0.40 12.77
C PHE A 91 5.31 -1.37 13.25
N TYR A 92 5.66 -2.61 13.52
CA TYR A 92 4.68 -3.62 13.98
C TYR A 92 4.25 -3.43 15.44
N ASP A 93 5.17 -2.97 16.29
CA ASP A 93 4.89 -2.76 17.70
C ASP A 93 4.18 -1.43 17.98
N ASN A 94 4.49 -0.41 17.19
CA ASN A 94 3.93 0.94 17.33
C ASN A 94 3.89 1.67 15.98
N SER A 95 3.01 1.22 15.08
CA SER A 95 2.88 1.75 13.72
C SER A 95 2.60 3.26 13.68
N SER A 96 1.95 3.82 14.69
CA SER A 96 1.66 5.25 14.78
C SER A 96 2.93 6.12 14.83
N LEU A 97 4.06 5.58 15.27
CA LEU A 97 5.34 6.30 15.21
C LEU A 97 5.77 6.64 13.78
N TYR A 98 5.36 5.84 12.78
CA TYR A 98 5.68 6.12 11.38
C TYR A 98 5.03 7.40 10.87
N GLU A 99 3.90 7.81 11.44
CA GLU A 99 3.26 9.09 11.11
C GLU A 99 4.04 10.29 11.68
N GLY A 100 4.70 10.12 12.81
CA GLY A 100 5.61 11.09 13.40
C GLY A 100 4.95 12.40 13.84
N TYR A 101 5.75 13.26 14.43
CA TYR A 101 5.39 14.65 14.69
C TYR A 101 5.84 15.55 13.56
N VAL A 102 4.99 16.45 13.11
CA VAL A 102 5.42 17.55 12.23
C VAL A 102 6.33 18.51 13.01
N TYR A 103 7.47 18.85 12.41
CA TYR A 103 8.44 19.76 13.04
C TYR A 103 7.80 21.11 13.38
N GLN A 104 7.91 21.50 14.65
CA GLN A 104 7.26 22.69 15.22
C GLN A 104 5.71 22.66 15.18
N GLY A 105 5.10 21.52 14.97
CA GLY A 105 3.65 21.33 15.07
C GLY A 105 3.26 20.55 16.33
N SER A 106 1.98 20.66 16.72
CA SER A 106 1.40 19.96 17.88
C SER A 106 0.67 18.67 17.54
N GLN A 107 0.86 18.14 16.35
CA GLN A 107 0.18 16.88 15.96
C GLN A 107 0.68 15.73 16.84
N GLN A 108 -0.26 15.06 17.49
CA GLN A 108 -0.02 13.81 18.18
C GLN A 108 0.03 12.69 17.13
N TYR A 109 0.70 11.59 17.47
CA TYR A 109 0.65 10.39 16.67
C TYR A 109 -0.80 9.92 16.51
N GLN A 110 -1.23 9.76 15.29
CA GLN A 110 -2.53 9.16 14.99
C GLN A 110 -2.36 7.65 14.86
N LYS A 111 -3.41 6.93 15.26
CA LYS A 111 -3.43 5.48 15.04
C LYS A 111 -3.45 5.22 13.53
N VAL A 112 -2.52 4.43 13.05
CA VAL A 112 -2.54 3.96 11.66
C VAL A 112 -3.62 2.90 11.56
N GLU A 113 -4.64 3.17 10.75
CA GLU A 113 -5.68 2.21 10.42
C GLU A 113 -5.36 1.61 9.06
N PHE A 114 -5.09 0.31 9.07
CA PHE A 114 -4.91 -0.45 7.83
C PHE A 114 -6.30 -0.85 7.33
N GLY A 115 -6.61 -0.51 6.07
CA GLY A 115 -7.82 -0.98 5.41
C GLY A 115 -7.76 -2.49 5.11
N ASP A 116 -8.69 -2.96 4.29
CA ASP A 116 -8.74 -4.36 3.86
C ASP A 116 -7.52 -4.67 2.97
N CYS A 117 -6.46 -5.18 3.56
CA CYS A 117 -5.28 -5.68 2.86
C CYS A 117 -4.80 -6.98 3.54
N ASP A 118 -4.16 -7.84 2.74
CA ASP A 118 -3.74 -9.17 3.21
C ASP A 118 -2.43 -9.11 4.01
N VAL A 119 -1.59 -8.12 3.72
CA VAL A 119 -0.33 -7.89 4.45
C VAL A 119 0.07 -6.42 4.40
N VAL A 120 0.70 -5.94 5.48
CA VAL A 120 1.34 -4.62 5.55
C VAL A 120 2.84 -4.80 5.73
N ILE A 121 3.62 -4.14 4.86
CA ILE A 121 5.08 -4.25 4.81
C ILE A 121 5.69 -2.87 4.96
N PRO A 122 6.55 -2.65 5.97
CA PRO A 122 7.31 -1.41 6.12
C PRO A 122 8.44 -1.36 5.07
N ILE A 123 8.56 -0.22 4.42
CA ILE A 123 9.63 0.08 3.45
C ILE A 123 10.52 1.15 4.06
N VAL A 124 11.78 0.79 4.32
CA VAL A 124 12.74 1.61 5.04
C VAL A 124 13.97 1.87 4.18
N LYS A 125 14.13 3.11 3.71
CA LYS A 125 15.32 3.57 2.99
C LYS A 125 16.07 4.60 3.84
N ILE A 126 17.17 4.19 4.45
CA ILE A 126 18.05 5.05 5.25
C ILE A 126 19.05 5.72 4.32
N THR A 127 19.13 7.04 4.34
CA THR A 127 20.10 7.84 3.58
C THR A 127 21.23 8.38 4.43
N GLY A 128 21.05 8.42 5.75
CA GLY A 128 22.13 8.82 6.66
C GLY A 128 21.87 8.48 8.11
N THR A 129 22.97 8.34 8.85
CA THR A 129 22.95 8.17 10.31
C THR A 129 23.96 9.11 10.95
N ASN A 130 23.55 9.74 12.04
CA ASN A 130 24.42 10.64 12.82
C ASN A 130 24.28 10.30 14.32
N ARG A 131 25.39 10.02 14.97
CA ARG A 131 25.43 9.69 16.40
C ARG A 131 25.78 10.95 17.19
N GLN A 132 24.93 11.28 18.14
CA GLN A 132 25.13 12.38 19.11
C GLN A 132 24.90 11.83 20.52
N ASN A 133 25.97 11.64 21.27
CA ASN A 133 25.95 10.97 22.59
C ASN A 133 25.27 9.58 22.48
N ASP A 134 24.25 9.31 23.32
CA ASP A 134 23.50 8.06 23.36
C ASP A 134 22.36 8.01 22.32
N THR A 135 22.20 9.07 21.52
CA THR A 135 21.14 9.16 20.53
C THR A 135 21.69 9.02 19.13
N ILE A 136 21.03 8.18 18.32
CA ILE A 136 21.32 8.06 16.90
C ILE A 136 20.17 8.74 16.16
N LYS A 137 20.51 9.72 15.33
CA LYS A 137 19.61 10.31 14.36
C LYS A 137 19.73 9.56 13.05
N VAL A 138 18.59 9.14 12.51
CA VAL A 138 18.51 8.43 11.23
C VAL A 138 17.59 9.25 10.32
N ILE A 139 18.14 9.70 9.19
CA ILE A 139 17.36 10.35 8.14
C ILE A 139 17.08 9.35 7.03
N GLY A 140 15.86 9.38 6.48
CA GLY A 140 15.46 8.46 5.44
C GLY A 140 14.01 8.64 4.99
N GLN A 141 13.60 7.70 4.16
CA GLN A 141 12.24 7.52 3.71
C GLN A 141 11.65 6.32 4.46
N PHE A 142 10.58 6.56 5.20
CA PHE A 142 9.94 5.57 6.07
C PHE A 142 8.48 5.47 5.71
N TYR A 143 8.14 4.41 4.97
CA TYR A 143 6.80 4.16 4.47
C TYR A 143 6.29 2.81 4.94
N TRP A 144 5.00 2.62 4.87
CA TRP A 144 4.36 1.33 4.94
C TRP A 144 3.43 1.17 3.74
N TYR A 145 3.35 -0.05 3.24
CA TYR A 145 2.50 -0.42 2.13
C TYR A 145 1.62 -1.59 2.53
N GLY A 146 0.31 -1.43 2.32
CA GLY A 146 -0.67 -2.51 2.42
C GLY A 146 -0.86 -3.15 1.06
N PHE A 147 -0.76 -4.47 1.02
CA PHE A 147 -0.90 -5.25 -0.21
C PHE A 147 -2.05 -6.23 -0.11
N SER A 148 -2.78 -6.40 -1.22
CA SER A 148 -3.73 -7.47 -1.43
C SER A 148 -3.18 -8.46 -2.43
N LEU A 149 -3.28 -9.77 -2.11
CA LEU A 149 -2.80 -10.84 -2.97
C LEU A 149 -3.92 -11.31 -3.89
N SER A 150 -3.66 -11.29 -5.20
CA SER A 150 -4.55 -11.92 -6.18
C SER A 150 -3.73 -12.75 -7.15
N GLY A 151 -3.98 -14.06 -7.15
CA GLY A 151 -3.16 -15.02 -7.88
C GLY A 151 -1.70 -14.96 -7.47
N LYS A 152 -0.81 -14.56 -8.39
CA LYS A 152 0.64 -14.42 -8.14
C LYS A 152 1.09 -12.95 -8.09
N THR A 153 0.19 -12.03 -7.84
CA THR A 153 0.47 -10.58 -7.84
C THR A 153 0.09 -9.95 -6.52
N LEU A 154 1.02 -9.19 -5.93
CA LEU A 154 0.74 -8.27 -4.84
C LEU A 154 0.29 -6.93 -5.43
N TYR A 155 -0.92 -6.53 -5.11
CA TYR A 155 -1.49 -5.24 -5.50
C TYR A 155 -1.33 -4.26 -4.34
N GLU A 156 -0.76 -3.09 -4.61
CA GLU A 156 -0.78 -2.00 -3.65
C GLU A 156 -2.23 -1.54 -3.43
N ALA A 157 -2.69 -1.67 -2.19
CA ALA A 157 -4.03 -1.27 -1.77
C ALA A 157 -4.00 0.10 -1.08
N GLN A 158 -2.95 0.35 -0.31
CA GLN A 158 -2.78 1.58 0.44
C GLN A 158 -1.30 1.79 0.80
N SER A 159 -0.94 3.02 1.11
CA SER A 159 0.39 3.35 1.61
C SER A 159 0.34 4.60 2.48
N GLY A 160 1.33 4.74 3.35
CA GLY A 160 1.51 5.91 4.19
C GLY A 160 2.95 6.06 4.62
N GLY A 161 3.25 7.13 5.35
CA GLY A 161 4.60 7.42 5.77
C GLY A 161 5.20 8.62 5.05
N GLY A 162 6.53 8.72 5.00
CA GLY A 162 7.22 9.82 4.32
C GLY A 162 8.66 10.00 4.75
N VAL A 163 9.25 11.11 4.32
CA VAL A 163 10.57 11.54 4.75
C VAL A 163 10.51 11.96 6.22
N ALA A 164 11.47 11.49 7.02
CA ALA A 164 11.55 11.85 8.42
C ALA A 164 12.98 11.74 8.98
N VAL A 165 13.15 12.27 10.19
CA VAL A 165 14.29 11.97 11.05
C VAL A 165 13.79 11.17 12.24
N MET A 166 14.33 9.97 12.41
CA MET A 166 14.08 9.11 13.56
C MET A 166 15.20 9.26 14.59
N PHE A 167 14.81 9.25 15.86
CA PHE A 167 15.72 9.33 17.00
C PHE A 167 15.70 7.99 17.71
N LEU A 168 16.83 7.29 17.70
CA LEU A 168 16.98 5.99 18.32
C LEU A 168 17.91 6.08 19.52
N LYS A 169 17.67 5.23 20.51
CA LYS A 169 18.60 4.95 21.60
C LYS A 169 19.01 3.48 21.56
N LYS A 170 20.24 3.21 21.98
CA LYS A 170 20.72 1.84 22.19
C LYS A 170 20.56 1.51 23.69
N ASP A 171 19.96 0.35 23.98
CA ASP A 171 19.91 -0.24 25.31
C ASP A 171 20.48 -1.68 25.30
N SER A 172 20.25 -2.45 26.35
CA SER A 172 20.70 -3.85 26.47
C SER A 172 20.12 -4.75 25.38
N ASP A 173 18.90 -4.44 24.92
CA ASP A 173 18.12 -5.27 24.01
C ASP A 173 18.29 -4.84 22.54
N GLY A 174 19.07 -3.76 22.28
CA GLY A 174 19.36 -3.26 20.95
C GLY A 174 18.98 -1.82 20.74
N TYR A 175 18.60 -1.47 19.51
CA TYR A 175 18.15 -0.12 19.17
C TYR A 175 16.64 0.01 19.31
N GLN A 176 16.18 1.13 19.85
CA GLN A 176 14.76 1.46 19.97
C GLN A 176 14.49 2.84 19.38
N VAL A 177 13.46 2.93 18.54
CA VAL A 177 12.96 4.22 18.05
C VAL A 177 12.21 4.93 19.17
N LYS A 178 12.70 6.09 19.59
CA LYS A 178 12.09 6.90 20.66
C LYS A 178 11.22 8.03 20.12
N LYS A 179 11.52 8.51 18.93
CA LYS A 179 10.79 9.63 18.32
C LYS A 179 10.97 9.64 16.81
N VAL A 180 9.92 10.00 16.09
CA VAL A 180 9.94 10.29 14.66
C VAL A 180 9.49 11.73 14.46
N VAL A 181 10.23 12.50 13.68
CA VAL A 181 9.88 13.89 13.35
C VAL A 181 9.90 14.06 11.85
N ARG A 182 8.78 14.46 11.30
CA ARG A 182 8.62 14.82 9.89
C ARG A 182 8.94 16.28 9.68
N PRO A 183 9.59 16.65 8.59
CA PRO A 183 9.69 18.03 8.17
C PRO A 183 8.32 18.56 7.77
N ARG A 184 8.16 19.89 7.76
CA ARG A 184 7.02 20.53 7.12
C ARG A 184 7.14 20.42 5.61
N ASP A 185 6.01 20.37 4.93
CA ASP A 185 5.97 20.25 3.48
C ASP A 185 6.38 21.54 2.74
N GLY A 186 6.58 21.40 1.43
CA GLY A 186 6.87 22.50 0.52
C GLY A 186 8.23 23.16 0.76
N GLY A 187 8.30 24.47 0.68
CA GLY A 187 9.56 25.23 0.78
C GLY A 187 10.29 25.15 2.12
N LEU A 188 9.69 24.55 3.13
CA LEU A 188 10.29 24.35 4.44
C LEU A 188 10.95 22.97 4.63
N LEU A 189 10.64 22.02 3.76
CA LEU A 189 11.07 20.63 3.83
C LEU A 189 12.61 20.49 4.04
N GLN A 190 13.39 21.01 3.13
CA GLN A 190 14.85 20.92 3.21
C GLN A 190 15.40 21.64 4.44
N LYS A 191 14.88 22.82 4.75
CA LYS A 191 15.30 23.61 5.91
C LYS A 191 15.06 22.88 7.23
N ASP A 192 13.92 22.23 7.36
CA ASP A 192 13.57 21.45 8.55
C ASP A 192 14.44 20.20 8.66
N LEU A 193 14.69 19.48 7.56
CA LEU A 193 15.57 18.31 7.55
C LEU A 193 16.99 18.65 7.99
N VAL A 194 17.56 19.77 7.48
CA VAL A 194 18.89 20.25 7.89
C VAL A 194 18.93 20.54 9.38
N LYS A 195 17.88 21.20 9.94
CA LYS A 195 17.80 21.50 11.38
C LYS A 195 17.64 20.25 12.24
N LEU A 196 16.84 19.29 11.80
CA LEU A 196 16.57 18.05 12.54
C LEU A 196 17.78 17.11 12.55
N TYR A 197 18.34 16.86 11.38
CA TYR A 197 19.41 15.89 11.21
C TYR A 197 20.79 16.47 11.55
N GLY A 198 21.02 17.71 11.18
CA GLY A 198 22.31 18.41 11.31
C GLY A 198 22.86 18.85 9.96
N SER A 199 24.14 19.21 9.91
CA SER A 199 24.78 19.81 8.73
C SER A 199 25.19 18.84 7.61
N ASP A 200 24.72 17.60 7.60
CA ASP A 200 25.04 16.65 6.52
C ASP A 200 24.18 16.94 5.28
N GLY A 201 24.67 17.84 4.44
CA GLY A 201 24.01 18.23 3.20
C GLY A 201 23.76 17.07 2.23
N LYS A 202 24.67 16.06 2.21
CA LYS A 202 24.53 14.89 1.31
C LYS A 202 23.33 14.02 1.71
N ALA A 203 23.21 13.61 2.96
CA ALA A 203 22.12 12.76 3.41
C ALA A 203 20.74 13.43 3.21
N VAL A 204 20.67 14.74 3.40
CA VAL A 204 19.46 15.54 3.13
C VAL A 204 19.17 15.61 1.62
N SER A 205 20.19 15.79 0.78
CA SER A 205 20.03 15.79 -0.66
C SER A 205 19.56 14.43 -1.18
N ASP A 206 20.20 13.36 -0.70
CA ASP A 206 19.89 11.99 -1.13
C ASP A 206 18.43 11.62 -0.77
N VAL A 207 17.96 11.96 0.43
CA VAL A 207 16.56 11.65 0.84
C VAL A 207 15.51 12.37 0.02
N LEU A 208 15.84 13.54 -0.53
CA LEU A 208 14.93 14.34 -1.36
C LEU A 208 14.97 13.94 -2.84
N GLY A 209 16.13 13.45 -3.33
CA GLY A 209 16.34 13.09 -4.73
C GLY A 209 16.08 11.64 -5.07
N ASP A 210 16.06 10.76 -4.09
CA ASP A 210 16.01 9.32 -4.29
C ASP A 210 14.57 8.79 -4.47
N SER A 211 14.37 7.98 -5.52
CA SER A 211 13.15 7.20 -5.67
C SER A 211 13.07 6.08 -4.61
N LEU A 212 11.85 5.82 -4.12
CA LEU A 212 11.59 4.69 -3.21
C LEU A 212 11.33 3.37 -3.97
N THR A 213 11.07 3.42 -5.26
CA THR A 213 10.64 2.28 -6.09
C THR A 213 11.58 1.08 -5.96
N ASP A 214 12.88 1.30 -6.08
CA ASP A 214 13.88 0.21 -5.98
C ASP A 214 13.88 -0.44 -4.60
N GLU A 215 13.67 0.33 -3.53
CA GLU A 215 13.61 -0.22 -2.18
C GLU A 215 12.32 -0.99 -1.94
N VAL A 216 11.20 -0.56 -2.53
CA VAL A 216 9.93 -1.33 -2.52
C VAL A 216 10.14 -2.69 -3.16
N VAL A 217 10.64 -2.73 -4.40
CA VAL A 217 10.88 -3.97 -5.15
C VAL A 217 11.85 -4.89 -4.41
N LYS A 218 12.96 -4.34 -3.90
CA LYS A 218 13.96 -5.10 -3.13
C LYS A 218 13.35 -5.71 -1.86
N THR A 219 12.56 -4.94 -1.11
CA THR A 219 11.89 -5.42 0.10
C THR A 219 10.88 -6.52 -0.23
N LEU A 220 10.09 -6.35 -1.28
CA LEU A 220 9.13 -7.36 -1.71
C LEU A 220 9.79 -8.65 -2.19
N ARG A 221 10.89 -8.57 -2.93
CA ARG A 221 11.71 -9.75 -3.30
C ARG A 221 12.21 -10.50 -2.08
N THR A 222 12.72 -9.78 -1.10
CA THR A 222 13.17 -10.35 0.17
C THR A 222 12.00 -11.02 0.89
N TYR A 223 10.85 -10.36 0.98
CA TYR A 223 9.65 -10.88 1.61
C TYR A 223 9.15 -12.18 0.96
N VAL A 224 9.06 -12.20 -0.36
CA VAL A 224 8.62 -13.38 -1.14
C VAL A 224 9.57 -14.56 -0.91
N LYS A 225 10.88 -14.29 -0.96
CA LYS A 225 11.92 -15.32 -0.75
C LYS A 225 11.91 -15.88 0.67
N GLN A 226 11.86 -15.04 1.67
CA GLN A 226 11.85 -15.44 3.09
C GLN A 226 10.66 -16.33 3.44
N ASN A 227 9.50 -16.01 2.89
CA ASN A 227 8.27 -16.72 3.18
C ASN A 227 7.96 -17.84 2.17
N GLN A 228 8.86 -18.09 1.20
CA GLN A 228 8.71 -19.11 0.15
C GLN A 228 7.38 -18.99 -0.61
N LEU A 229 6.98 -17.76 -0.93
CA LEU A 229 5.70 -17.46 -1.57
C LEU A 229 5.80 -17.63 -3.10
N ASP A 230 4.77 -18.21 -3.74
CA ASP A 230 4.66 -18.27 -5.21
C ASP A 230 4.07 -16.96 -5.77
N ILE A 231 4.70 -15.83 -5.39
CA ILE A 231 4.34 -14.49 -5.87
C ILE A 231 5.39 -14.05 -6.89
N LYS A 232 4.94 -13.58 -8.04
CA LYS A 232 5.81 -13.24 -9.18
C LYS A 232 5.83 -11.75 -9.49
N TYR A 233 4.75 -11.05 -9.18
CA TYR A 233 4.56 -9.67 -9.59
C TYR A 233 4.16 -8.79 -8.43
N TYR A 234 4.54 -7.53 -8.52
CA TYR A 234 4.04 -6.41 -7.74
C TYR A 234 3.37 -5.42 -8.69
N LYS A 235 2.26 -4.86 -8.29
CA LYS A 235 1.55 -3.84 -9.04
C LYS A 235 1.22 -2.65 -8.16
N ALA A 236 1.90 -1.53 -8.42
CA ALA A 236 1.56 -0.24 -7.86
C ALA A 236 0.28 0.32 -8.51
N PHE A 237 -0.43 1.20 -7.79
CA PHE A 237 -1.63 1.83 -8.30
C PHE A 237 -1.32 2.65 -9.57
N GLY A 238 -2.04 2.36 -10.66
CA GLY A 238 -1.89 3.05 -11.94
C GLY A 238 -0.68 2.63 -12.81
N TRP A 239 0.13 1.65 -12.38
CA TRP A 239 1.32 1.19 -13.11
C TRP A 239 1.17 -0.25 -13.60
N ASP A 240 1.97 -0.63 -14.58
CA ASP A 240 2.05 -2.02 -15.04
C ASP A 240 2.70 -2.91 -13.97
N PRO A 241 2.35 -4.22 -13.94
CA PRO A 241 2.96 -5.15 -12.99
C PRO A 241 4.48 -5.27 -13.18
N GLU A 242 5.23 -5.11 -12.09
CA GLU A 242 6.67 -5.34 -12.04
C GLU A 242 7.00 -6.74 -11.52
N ARG A 243 7.99 -7.38 -12.12
CA ARG A 243 8.39 -8.73 -11.75
C ARG A 243 9.32 -8.73 -10.53
N ILE A 244 8.97 -9.51 -9.50
CA ILE A 244 9.70 -9.56 -8.20
C ILE A 244 10.25 -10.94 -7.82
N ASP A 245 10.09 -11.97 -8.65
CA ASP A 245 10.57 -13.33 -8.39
C ASP A 245 12.01 -13.60 -8.91
N LYS A 246 12.71 -12.55 -9.39
CA LYS A 246 14.07 -12.64 -9.93
C LYS A 246 15.11 -12.10 -8.99
#